data_cf97c2b47f5739c7479e3bfc894c8903
#
_entry.id   cf97c2b47f5739c7479e3bfc894c8903
#
_cell.length_a   1.000
_cell.length_b   1.000
_cell.length_c   1.000
_cell.angle_alpha   90.00
_cell.angle_beta   90.00
_cell.angle_gamma   90.00
#
_symmetry.space_group_name_H-M   'P 1'
#
loop_
_entity.id
_entity.type
_entity.pdbx_description
1 polymer ?
#
loop_
_entity_poly.entity_id
_entity_poly.type
_entity_poly.pdbx_seq_one_letter_code
_entity_poly.pdbx_strand_id
1 'polypeptide(L)'
;MFNLNNNDTVVLLPVKVVIKASPVTLGKALSSQATDGIFDIHVFPVCASTQTVLTNGLSLIPVACMTPRSRGQINIVSDDPSVMPRINHAYLSDPENHDLAVLRDGLVIAEAMLNSLPLASALGARVTDLSTDDAIRKHVVHYYHPVGTCPMGAGEDSVCDAKGAVHGLNRVTVCDVSLMPQIPRANTNIPAVMIGERIAELLLA
;
A
#
# COMPACT_ATOMS: atom_id res chain seq x y z
N MET A 1 11.86 10.50 2.54
CA MET A 1 12.96 10.31 3.54
C MET A 1 12.29 10.08 4.87
N PHE A 2 12.37 8.87 5.43
CA PHE A 2 11.73 8.55 6.70
C PHE A 2 12.50 9.26 7.82
N ASN A 3 11.77 10.04 8.63
CA ASN A 3 12.34 10.63 9.83
C ASN A 3 12.14 9.64 10.99
N LEU A 4 13.14 8.82 11.26
CA LEU A 4 13.14 7.79 12.30
C LEU A 4 13.24 8.34 13.74
N ASN A 5 13.16 9.66 13.93
CA ASN A 5 13.30 10.30 15.26
C ASN A 5 11.96 10.51 15.98
N ASN A 6 10.84 10.28 15.35
CA ASN A 6 9.54 10.30 15.99
C ASN A 6 9.03 8.88 16.08
N ASN A 7 8.80 8.34 17.24
CA ASN A 7 8.14 7.12 17.68
C ASN A 7 7.16 6.42 16.69
N ASP A 8 7.36 6.58 15.40
CA ASP A 8 6.61 5.90 14.34
C ASP A 8 7.06 4.45 14.34
N THR A 9 6.29 3.65 15.02
CA THR A 9 6.53 2.22 15.16
C THR A 9 6.36 1.58 13.78
N VAL A 10 7.45 1.32 13.11
CA VAL A 10 7.44 0.53 11.89
C VAL A 10 7.27 -0.92 12.28
N VAL A 11 6.27 -1.55 11.70
CA VAL A 11 5.92 -2.93 11.98
C VAL A 11 6.97 -3.88 11.45
N LEU A 12 7.64 -4.57 12.32
CA LEU A 12 8.62 -5.61 12.00
C LEU A 12 7.99 -6.98 12.12
N LEU A 13 8.11 -7.77 11.09
CA LEU A 13 7.49 -9.08 11.04
C LEU A 13 8.45 -10.16 10.58
N PRO A 14 8.43 -11.25 11.28
CA PRO A 14 9.19 -12.45 11.03
C PRO A 14 8.55 -13.41 10.01
N VAL A 15 9.28 -14.01 9.09
CA VAL A 15 8.76 -14.74 7.94
C VAL A 15 9.35 -16.14 7.76
N LYS A 16 8.53 -17.12 7.49
CA LYS A 16 8.85 -18.39 6.84
C LYS A 16 8.21 -18.46 5.46
N VAL A 17 8.98 -18.39 4.39
CA VAL A 17 8.47 -18.53 3.04
C VAL A 17 8.49 -19.99 2.64
N VAL A 18 7.33 -20.53 2.26
CA VAL A 18 7.32 -21.63 1.31
C VAL A 18 7.25 -20.98 -0.07
N ILE A 19 8.41 -20.72 -0.65
CA ILE A 19 8.48 -20.26 -2.03
C ILE A 19 8.23 -21.47 -2.93
N LYS A 20 7.00 -21.68 -3.32
CA LYS A 20 6.69 -22.27 -4.61
C LYS A 20 6.60 -21.12 -5.60
N ALA A 21 7.70 -20.47 -5.88
CA ALA A 21 7.69 -19.31 -6.73
C ALA A 21 8.72 -19.45 -7.84
N SER A 22 8.29 -19.12 -9.03
CA SER A 22 9.18 -18.66 -10.10
C SER A 22 10.02 -17.49 -9.58
N PRO A 23 11.28 -17.32 -10.01
CA PRO A 23 12.17 -16.25 -9.54
C PRO A 23 11.61 -14.82 -9.69
N VAL A 24 10.56 -14.66 -10.50
CA VAL A 24 9.90 -13.37 -10.78
C VAL A 24 8.87 -12.99 -9.72
N THR A 25 8.50 -13.85 -8.80
CA THR A 25 7.45 -13.66 -7.80
C THR A 25 7.96 -13.54 -6.36
N LEU A 26 9.24 -13.29 -6.17
CA LEU A 26 9.81 -13.01 -4.84
C LEU A 26 9.03 -11.86 -4.18
N GLY A 27 8.49 -12.12 -2.98
CA GLY A 27 7.78 -11.14 -2.21
C GLY A 27 6.27 -11.07 -2.44
N LYS A 28 5.70 -11.93 -3.30
CA LYS A 28 4.25 -11.97 -3.57
C LYS A 28 3.66 -13.30 -3.12
N ALA A 29 2.50 -13.23 -2.45
CA ALA A 29 1.80 -14.41 -1.94
C ALA A 29 0.28 -14.30 -2.11
N LEU A 30 -0.40 -15.42 -1.93
CA LEU A 30 -1.85 -15.52 -1.89
C LEU A 30 -2.31 -15.58 -0.44
N SER A 31 -3.29 -14.75 -0.07
CA SER A 31 -3.99 -14.92 1.20
C SER A 31 -5.10 -15.97 1.08
N SER A 32 -5.69 -16.31 2.21
CA SER A 32 -6.93 -17.11 2.26
C SER A 32 -8.13 -16.38 1.61
N GLN A 33 -8.01 -15.09 1.37
CA GLN A 33 -9.03 -14.24 0.76
C GLN A 33 -8.92 -14.14 -0.78
N ALA A 34 -7.82 -14.62 -1.35
CA ALA A 34 -7.59 -14.56 -2.80
C ALA A 34 -8.48 -15.58 -3.54
N THR A 35 -9.49 -15.09 -4.23
CA THR A 35 -10.48 -15.94 -4.95
C THR A 35 -10.16 -16.13 -6.43
N ASP A 36 -9.29 -15.29 -7.00
CA ASP A 36 -8.94 -15.29 -8.42
C ASP A 36 -7.59 -15.95 -8.73
N GLY A 37 -6.93 -16.50 -7.70
CA GLY A 37 -5.60 -17.12 -7.84
C GLY A 37 -4.47 -16.14 -8.13
N ILE A 38 -4.72 -14.83 -8.08
CA ILE A 38 -3.72 -13.78 -8.27
C ILE A 38 -3.28 -13.28 -6.90
N PHE A 39 -1.97 -13.07 -6.71
CA PHE A 39 -1.41 -12.59 -5.45
C PHE A 39 -2.08 -11.31 -4.95
N ASP A 40 -2.32 -11.24 -3.66
CA ASP A 40 -2.93 -10.11 -2.96
C ASP A 40 -2.11 -9.65 -1.74
N ILE A 41 -1.02 -10.34 -1.46
CA ILE A 41 -0.02 -9.99 -0.46
C ILE A 41 1.30 -9.62 -1.14
N HIS A 42 1.91 -8.52 -0.70
CA HIS A 42 3.30 -8.19 -1.02
C HIS A 42 4.11 -8.13 0.27
N VAL A 43 5.20 -8.88 0.30
CA VAL A 43 6.16 -8.93 1.41
C VAL A 43 7.53 -8.54 0.86
N PHE A 44 8.21 -7.59 1.49
CA PHE A 44 9.50 -7.13 1.00
C PHE A 44 10.41 -6.70 2.16
N PRO A 45 11.70 -7.07 2.14
CA PRO A 45 12.63 -6.65 3.17
C PRO A 45 13.07 -5.20 2.94
N VAL A 46 13.15 -4.44 4.02
CA VAL A 46 13.74 -3.11 4.05
C VAL A 46 14.78 -3.07 5.16
N CYS A 47 16.02 -2.80 4.80
CA CYS A 47 17.08 -2.57 5.76
C CYS A 47 17.34 -1.07 5.85
N ALA A 48 17.05 -0.47 6.99
CA ALA A 48 17.41 0.90 7.28
C ALA A 48 18.75 0.92 8.02
N SER A 49 19.83 1.26 7.32
CA SER A 49 21.09 1.62 7.97
C SER A 49 21.19 3.13 8.02
N THR A 50 21.30 3.70 9.21
CA THR A 50 21.90 5.03 9.33
C THR A 50 23.42 4.85 9.20
N GLN A 51 24.08 5.69 8.41
CA GLN A 51 25.52 5.58 8.08
C GLN A 51 26.46 5.49 9.31
N THR A 52 25.93 5.68 10.51
CA THR A 52 26.72 5.77 11.73
C THR A 52 26.77 4.49 12.56
N VAL A 53 25.90 3.50 12.32
CA VAL A 53 25.81 2.33 13.21
C VAL A 53 25.41 1.06 12.46
N LEU A 54 26.39 0.34 11.94
CA LEU A 54 26.23 -1.05 11.46
C LEU A 54 25.84 -2.03 12.60
N THR A 55 25.92 -1.61 13.85
CA THR A 55 25.65 -2.44 15.02
C THR A 55 24.21 -2.38 15.54
N ASN A 56 23.42 -1.39 15.12
CA ASN A 56 22.01 -1.21 15.55
C ASN A 56 21.06 -1.03 14.35
N GLY A 57 21.32 -1.69 13.23
CA GLY A 57 20.46 -1.64 12.05
C GLY A 57 19.08 -2.20 12.35
N LEU A 58 18.03 -1.48 11.95
CA LEU A 58 16.65 -1.95 11.98
C LEU A 58 16.33 -2.66 10.67
N SER A 59 16.00 -3.94 10.75
CA SER A 59 15.50 -4.70 9.61
C SER A 59 13.98 -4.76 9.68
N LEU A 60 13.33 -4.37 8.59
CA LEU A 60 11.89 -4.34 8.44
C LEU A 60 11.47 -5.35 7.38
N ILE A 61 10.38 -6.06 7.64
CA ILE A 61 9.69 -6.83 6.59
C ILE A 61 8.24 -6.35 6.53
N PRO A 62 7.96 -5.27 5.79
CA PRO A 62 6.61 -4.81 5.56
C PRO A 62 5.77 -5.85 4.85
N VAL A 63 4.50 -5.90 5.25
CA VAL A 63 3.45 -6.67 4.59
C VAL A 63 2.43 -5.68 4.05
N ALA A 64 2.10 -5.78 2.77
CA ALA A 64 1.10 -4.93 2.14
C ALA A 64 -0.06 -5.77 1.60
N CYS A 65 -1.29 -5.34 1.91
CA CYS A 65 -2.50 -5.80 1.23
C CYS A 65 -2.56 -5.12 -0.15
N MET A 66 -2.53 -5.92 -1.23
CA MET A 66 -2.53 -5.41 -2.61
C MET A 66 -3.93 -5.27 -3.20
N THR A 67 -4.96 -5.68 -2.46
CA THR A 67 -6.37 -5.63 -2.87
C THR A 67 -7.25 -5.01 -1.79
N PRO A 68 -6.91 -3.81 -1.27
CA PRO A 68 -7.64 -3.23 -0.15
C PRO A 68 -9.09 -2.92 -0.54
N ARG A 69 -10.03 -3.26 0.33
CA ARG A 69 -11.46 -2.94 0.21
C ARG A 69 -11.87 -1.71 1.01
N SER A 70 -11.12 -1.37 2.06
CA SER A 70 -11.31 -0.14 2.80
C SER A 70 -11.19 1.09 1.91
N ARG A 71 -12.01 2.10 2.14
CA ARG A 71 -12.03 3.35 1.38
C ARG A 71 -11.94 4.53 2.32
N GLY A 72 -10.97 5.41 2.06
CA GLY A 72 -10.80 6.68 2.75
C GLY A 72 -11.47 7.84 2.03
N GLN A 73 -11.31 9.03 2.59
CA GLN A 73 -11.89 10.27 2.07
C GLN A 73 -10.92 11.44 2.21
N ILE A 74 -10.96 12.34 1.22
CA ILE A 74 -10.32 13.65 1.28
C ILE A 74 -11.42 14.69 1.23
N ASN A 75 -11.47 15.57 2.22
CA ASN A 75 -12.47 16.62 2.31
C ASN A 75 -11.81 18.00 2.30
N ILE A 76 -12.21 18.85 1.36
CA ILE A 76 -11.87 20.27 1.36
C ILE A 76 -12.58 20.92 2.54
N VAL A 77 -11.85 21.66 3.36
CA VAL A 77 -12.34 22.24 4.62
C VAL A 77 -12.29 23.77 4.62
N SER A 78 -11.77 24.38 3.56
CA SER A 78 -11.63 25.83 3.38
C SER A 78 -11.61 26.18 1.90
N ASP A 79 -12.01 27.40 1.55
CA ASP A 79 -11.81 28.01 0.23
C ASP A 79 -10.39 28.61 0.06
N ASP A 80 -9.64 28.73 1.14
CA ASP A 80 -8.21 29.08 1.10
C ASP A 80 -7.38 27.85 0.67
N PRO A 81 -6.72 27.90 -0.51
CA PRO A 81 -5.93 26.78 -1.03
C PRO A 81 -4.67 26.47 -0.20
N SER A 82 -4.26 27.35 0.72
CA SER A 82 -3.16 27.09 1.65
C SER A 82 -3.56 26.18 2.83
N VAL A 83 -4.86 26.02 3.08
CA VAL A 83 -5.38 25.16 4.14
C VAL A 83 -5.41 23.72 3.65
N MET A 84 -4.68 22.85 4.34
CA MET A 84 -4.62 21.42 4.00
C MET A 84 -6.00 20.76 4.13
N PRO A 85 -6.39 19.91 3.17
CA PRO A 85 -7.62 19.15 3.27
C PRO A 85 -7.56 18.17 4.44
N ARG A 86 -8.74 17.80 4.94
CA ARG A 86 -8.84 16.73 5.94
C ARG A 86 -8.78 15.38 5.23
N ILE A 87 -7.75 14.58 5.54
CA ILE A 87 -7.53 13.24 5.01
C ILE A 87 -7.93 12.22 6.06
N ASN A 88 -8.85 11.31 5.71
CA ASN A 88 -9.17 10.14 6.50
C ASN A 88 -8.87 8.89 5.66
N HIS A 89 -7.82 8.16 6.03
CA HIS A 89 -7.43 6.95 5.31
C HIS A 89 -8.40 5.79 5.54
N ALA A 90 -9.10 5.75 6.67
CA ALA A 90 -10.05 4.71 7.06
C ALA A 90 -9.51 3.28 6.88
N TYR A 91 -8.24 3.05 7.22
CA TYR A 91 -7.62 1.74 7.12
C TYR A 91 -8.39 0.69 7.92
N LEU A 92 -8.49 -0.52 7.38
CA LEU A 92 -9.15 -1.68 7.99
C LEU A 92 -10.60 -1.39 8.39
N SER A 93 -11.27 -0.52 7.64
CA SER A 93 -12.68 -0.15 7.85
C SER A 93 -13.65 -0.97 7.02
N ASP A 94 -13.17 -1.86 6.18
CA ASP A 94 -14.05 -2.71 5.38
C ASP A 94 -14.89 -3.63 6.28
N PRO A 95 -16.22 -3.75 6.02
CA PRO A 95 -17.14 -4.43 6.93
C PRO A 95 -16.93 -5.94 6.96
N GLU A 96 -16.26 -6.51 5.97
CA GLU A 96 -15.96 -7.94 5.86
C GLU A 96 -14.64 -8.31 6.53
N ASN A 97 -13.87 -7.33 7.05
CA ASN A 97 -12.52 -7.50 7.58
C ASN A 97 -11.56 -8.20 6.58
N HIS A 98 -11.80 -8.03 5.28
CA HIS A 98 -10.96 -8.58 4.22
C HIS A 98 -9.51 -8.10 4.36
N ASP A 99 -9.30 -6.79 4.47
CA ASP A 99 -7.96 -6.19 4.53
C ASP A 99 -7.18 -6.70 5.75
N LEU A 100 -7.86 -6.85 6.88
CA LEU A 100 -7.27 -7.40 8.10
C LEU A 100 -6.89 -8.87 7.93
N ALA A 101 -7.75 -9.68 7.29
CA ALA A 101 -7.47 -11.07 7.03
C ALA A 101 -6.28 -11.27 6.08
N VAL A 102 -6.20 -10.48 5.01
CA VAL A 102 -5.05 -10.46 4.09
C VAL A 102 -3.76 -10.10 4.83
N LEU A 103 -3.79 -9.08 5.68
CA LEU A 103 -2.63 -8.71 6.48
C LEU A 103 -2.22 -9.81 7.46
N ARG A 104 -3.17 -10.48 8.14
CA ARG A 104 -2.84 -11.62 9.01
C ARG A 104 -2.12 -12.74 8.27
N ASP A 105 -2.63 -13.13 7.10
CA ASP A 105 -2.01 -14.17 6.29
C ASP A 105 -0.59 -13.76 5.86
N GLY A 106 -0.44 -12.50 5.45
CA GLY A 106 0.86 -11.92 5.14
C GLY A 106 1.80 -11.87 6.34
N LEU A 107 1.28 -11.64 7.56
CA LEU A 107 2.04 -11.67 8.80
C LEU A 107 2.55 -13.08 9.12
N VAL A 108 1.76 -14.12 8.89
CA VAL A 108 2.18 -15.52 9.03
C VAL A 108 3.32 -15.84 8.07
N ILE A 109 3.20 -15.41 6.82
CA ILE A 109 4.28 -15.51 5.83
C ILE A 109 5.50 -14.74 6.32
N ALA A 110 5.31 -13.49 6.80
CA ALA A 110 6.34 -12.65 7.35
C ALA A 110 7.00 -13.31 8.57
N GLU A 111 6.31 -13.87 9.55
CA GLU A 111 6.80 -14.61 10.71
C GLU A 111 7.73 -15.75 10.32
N ALA A 112 7.32 -16.51 9.35
CA ALA A 112 8.05 -17.64 8.90
C ALA A 112 9.37 -17.29 8.15
N MET A 113 9.61 -16.14 7.46
CA MET A 113 10.90 -15.71 6.87
C MET A 113 11.94 -15.34 7.95
N LEU A 114 11.60 -14.55 8.98
CA LEU A 114 12.56 -14.17 10.02
C LEU A 114 12.99 -15.38 10.90
N ASN A 115 12.12 -16.39 11.02
CA ASN A 115 12.47 -17.61 11.73
C ASN A 115 13.26 -18.62 10.87
N SER A 116 13.48 -18.31 9.58
CA SER A 116 14.26 -19.17 8.70
C SER A 116 15.76 -18.91 8.82
N LEU A 117 16.57 -19.99 8.77
CA LEU A 117 18.03 -19.87 8.68
C LEU A 117 18.45 -19.54 7.23
N PRO A 118 19.47 -18.72 7.02
CA PRO A 118 20.36 -18.10 8.03
C PRO A 118 19.85 -16.79 8.65
N LEU A 119 18.70 -16.25 8.20
CA LEU A 119 18.21 -14.93 8.62
C LEU A 119 17.99 -14.86 10.14
N ALA A 120 17.35 -15.86 10.73
CA ALA A 120 17.07 -15.91 12.16
C ALA A 120 18.34 -15.78 13.04
N SER A 121 19.47 -16.26 12.55
CA SER A 121 20.75 -16.16 13.29
C SER A 121 21.41 -14.79 13.17
N ALA A 122 21.02 -13.97 12.19
CA ALA A 122 21.55 -12.64 11.94
C ALA A 122 20.71 -11.54 12.61
N LEU A 123 19.48 -11.85 13.01
CA LEU A 123 18.55 -10.88 13.61
C LEU A 123 18.66 -10.87 15.14
N GLY A 124 18.50 -9.68 15.70
CA GLY A 124 18.39 -9.46 17.14
C GLY A 124 16.95 -9.68 17.67
N ALA A 125 16.66 -9.05 18.81
CA ALA A 125 15.35 -9.14 19.43
C ALA A 125 14.25 -8.50 18.56
N ARG A 126 13.06 -9.10 18.61
CA ARG A 126 11.84 -8.53 18.00
C ARG A 126 11.48 -7.22 18.70
N VAL A 127 11.19 -6.18 17.91
CA VAL A 127 10.82 -4.86 18.40
C VAL A 127 9.30 -4.69 18.55
N THR A 128 8.50 -5.32 17.66
CA THR A 128 7.05 -5.17 17.65
C THR A 128 6.36 -6.53 17.64
N ASP A 129 5.38 -6.71 18.52
CA ASP A 129 4.48 -7.86 18.52
C ASP A 129 3.18 -7.50 17.80
N LEU A 130 2.80 -8.27 16.79
CA LEU A 130 1.59 -8.11 15.99
C LEU A 130 0.71 -9.36 16.02
N SER A 131 0.76 -10.10 17.10
CA SER A 131 0.00 -11.34 17.27
C SER A 131 -1.52 -11.12 17.42
N THR A 132 -1.96 -9.88 17.64
CA THR A 132 -3.37 -9.54 17.84
C THR A 132 -3.87 -8.56 16.79
N ASP A 133 -5.18 -8.59 16.50
CA ASP A 133 -5.83 -7.64 15.61
C ASP A 133 -5.68 -6.19 16.04
N ASP A 134 -5.78 -5.93 17.34
CA ASP A 134 -5.62 -4.59 17.88
C ASP A 134 -4.20 -4.08 17.66
N ALA A 135 -3.20 -4.95 17.78
CA ALA A 135 -1.83 -4.61 17.46
C ALA A 135 -1.66 -4.31 15.97
N ILE A 136 -2.27 -5.10 15.08
CA ILE A 136 -2.26 -4.82 13.63
C ILE A 136 -2.94 -3.48 13.35
N ARG A 137 -4.14 -3.24 13.87
CA ARG A 137 -4.89 -1.98 13.69
C ARG A 137 -4.12 -0.76 14.17
N LYS A 138 -3.38 -0.90 15.25
CA LYS A 138 -2.55 0.18 15.82
C LYS A 138 -1.33 0.51 14.95
N HIS A 139 -0.81 -0.46 14.19
CA HIS A 139 0.45 -0.33 13.47
C HIS A 139 0.29 -0.30 11.95
N VAL A 140 -0.96 -0.38 11.44
CA VAL A 140 -1.21 -0.23 10.01
C VAL A 140 -0.88 1.20 9.57
N VAL A 141 -0.17 1.31 8.46
CA VAL A 141 0.24 2.60 7.86
C VAL A 141 0.05 2.56 6.35
N HIS A 142 0.14 3.71 5.72
CA HIS A 142 0.09 3.79 4.26
C HIS A 142 1.35 3.18 3.61
N TYR A 143 1.16 2.72 2.36
CA TYR A 143 2.23 2.18 1.52
C TYR A 143 2.69 3.18 0.44
N TYR A 144 2.35 4.46 0.59
CA TYR A 144 2.67 5.56 -0.34
C TYR A 144 2.08 5.41 -1.75
N HIS A 145 1.00 4.67 -1.90
CA HIS A 145 0.35 4.39 -3.18
C HIS A 145 -1.15 4.72 -3.15
N PRO A 146 -1.58 5.93 -2.68
CA PRO A 146 -3.00 6.30 -2.73
C PRO A 146 -3.43 6.51 -4.18
N VAL A 147 -4.68 6.11 -4.49
CA VAL A 147 -5.31 6.27 -5.80
C VAL A 147 -6.80 6.58 -5.63
N GLY A 148 -7.48 6.95 -6.72
CA GLY A 148 -8.94 6.94 -6.77
C GLY A 148 -9.65 8.12 -6.12
N THR A 149 -8.99 9.26 -5.89
CA THR A 149 -9.65 10.46 -5.37
C THR A 149 -10.44 11.24 -6.44
N CYS A 150 -10.17 10.98 -7.72
CA CYS A 150 -10.91 11.50 -8.87
C CYS A 150 -11.20 10.35 -9.86
N PRO A 151 -11.95 9.29 -9.45
CA PRO A 151 -12.03 8.06 -10.22
C PRO A 151 -12.69 8.28 -11.57
N MET A 152 -12.13 7.64 -12.60
CA MET A 152 -12.75 7.62 -13.93
C MET A 152 -13.89 6.61 -13.98
N GLY A 153 -14.94 6.95 -14.72
CA GLY A 153 -16.09 6.09 -14.91
C GLY A 153 -17.28 6.83 -15.51
N ALA A 154 -18.41 6.13 -15.61
CA ALA A 154 -19.68 6.68 -16.07
C ALA A 154 -20.76 6.73 -14.97
N GLY A 155 -20.47 6.24 -13.77
CA GLY A 155 -21.37 6.21 -12.63
C GLY A 155 -21.39 7.54 -11.84
N GLU A 156 -22.35 7.66 -10.93
CA GLU A 156 -22.51 8.86 -10.09
C GLU A 156 -21.29 9.12 -9.18
N ASP A 157 -20.58 8.07 -8.80
CA ASP A 157 -19.36 8.16 -7.98
C ASP A 157 -18.09 8.50 -8.80
N SER A 158 -18.20 8.65 -10.13
CA SER A 158 -17.06 9.02 -10.96
C SER A 158 -16.91 10.53 -11.08
N VAL A 159 -15.66 11.00 -11.03
CA VAL A 159 -15.30 12.41 -11.19
C VAL A 159 -14.94 12.72 -12.64
N CYS A 160 -14.35 11.76 -13.35
CA CYS A 160 -13.83 11.93 -14.70
C CYS A 160 -14.36 10.84 -15.63
N ASP A 161 -14.33 11.15 -16.92
CA ASP A 161 -14.53 10.14 -17.98
C ASP A 161 -13.26 9.31 -18.21
N ALA A 162 -13.33 8.35 -19.14
CA ALA A 162 -12.19 7.48 -19.50
C ALA A 162 -11.02 8.22 -20.18
N LYS A 163 -11.17 9.49 -20.51
CA LYS A 163 -10.12 10.37 -21.06
C LYS A 163 -9.58 11.35 -20.03
N GLY A 164 -10.02 11.23 -18.77
CA GLY A 164 -9.63 12.11 -17.67
C GLY A 164 -10.37 13.45 -17.64
N ALA A 165 -11.30 13.72 -18.56
CA ALA A 165 -12.09 14.95 -18.53
C ALA A 165 -13.05 14.95 -17.34
N VAL A 166 -13.04 16.03 -16.55
CA VAL A 166 -13.89 16.16 -15.37
C VAL A 166 -15.32 16.39 -15.78
N HIS A 167 -16.24 15.56 -15.25
CA HIS A 167 -17.67 15.68 -15.56
C HIS A 167 -18.23 17.06 -15.20
N GLY A 168 -18.97 17.68 -16.12
CA GLY A 168 -19.60 18.98 -15.93
C GLY A 168 -18.67 20.20 -16.02
N LEU A 169 -17.37 20.01 -16.25
CA LEU A 169 -16.40 21.08 -16.44
C LEU A 169 -15.80 21.07 -17.86
N ASN A 170 -15.50 22.26 -18.37
CA ASN A 170 -14.84 22.41 -19.67
C ASN A 170 -13.33 22.64 -19.46
N ARG A 171 -12.50 21.92 -20.24
CA ARG A 171 -11.04 22.07 -20.27
C ARG A 171 -10.34 21.78 -18.91
N VAL A 172 -10.94 20.94 -18.11
CA VAL A 172 -10.32 20.42 -16.87
C VAL A 172 -10.10 18.92 -17.06
N THR A 173 -8.86 18.50 -16.97
CA THR A 173 -8.45 17.10 -17.16
C THR A 173 -7.58 16.66 -16.00
N VAL A 174 -7.88 15.51 -15.43
CA VAL A 174 -7.04 14.82 -14.44
C VAL A 174 -6.16 13.82 -15.19
N CYS A 175 -4.86 13.79 -14.85
CA CYS A 175 -3.88 12.92 -15.54
C CYS A 175 -2.89 12.27 -14.56
N ASP A 176 -3.37 11.81 -13.43
CA ASP A 176 -2.57 11.13 -12.42
C ASP A 176 -3.31 9.89 -11.86
N VAL A 177 -2.71 9.24 -10.87
CA VAL A 177 -3.26 8.01 -10.27
C VAL A 177 -4.60 8.19 -9.56
N SER A 178 -5.05 9.41 -9.33
CA SER A 178 -6.38 9.68 -8.77
C SER A 178 -7.51 9.22 -9.72
N LEU A 179 -7.22 9.08 -11.03
CA LEU A 179 -8.14 8.53 -12.02
C LEU A 179 -8.46 7.05 -11.82
N MET A 180 -7.59 6.29 -11.14
CA MET A 180 -7.78 4.85 -10.99
C MET A 180 -9.01 4.54 -10.11
N PRO A 181 -10.05 3.85 -10.61
CA PRO A 181 -11.18 3.44 -9.78
C PRO A 181 -10.81 2.33 -8.80
N GLN A 182 -9.73 1.59 -9.09
CA GLN A 182 -9.18 0.54 -8.24
C GLN A 182 -7.65 0.61 -8.23
N ILE A 183 -7.07 0.30 -7.09
CA ILE A 183 -5.62 0.21 -6.95
C ILE A 183 -5.08 -1.04 -7.68
N PRO A 184 -4.01 -0.92 -8.48
CA PRO A 184 -3.39 -2.08 -9.09
C PRO A 184 -2.62 -2.91 -8.05
N ARG A 185 -2.44 -4.20 -8.30
CA ARG A 185 -1.61 -5.10 -7.47
C ARG A 185 -0.11 -4.87 -7.70
N ALA A 186 0.28 -3.61 -7.73
CA ALA A 186 1.66 -3.17 -7.97
C ALA A 186 1.86 -1.77 -7.38
N ASN A 187 3.12 -1.38 -7.24
CA ASN A 187 3.49 0.00 -6.92
C ASN A 187 2.97 0.93 -8.00
N THR A 188 2.45 2.10 -7.61
CA THR A 188 1.73 3.00 -8.52
C THR A 188 2.62 3.94 -9.34
N ASN A 189 3.94 3.92 -9.15
CA ASN A 189 4.86 4.81 -9.88
C ASN A 189 4.79 4.61 -11.41
N ILE A 190 4.97 3.38 -11.89
CA ILE A 190 4.90 3.10 -13.34
C ILE A 190 3.48 3.33 -13.89
N PRO A 191 2.39 2.88 -13.22
CA PRO A 191 1.05 3.28 -13.60
C PRO A 191 0.81 4.79 -13.65
N ALA A 192 1.42 5.60 -12.76
CA ALA A 192 1.32 7.05 -12.82
C ALA A 192 1.91 7.62 -14.12
N VAL A 193 3.10 7.17 -14.48
CA VAL A 193 3.74 7.56 -15.75
C VAL A 193 2.88 7.13 -16.95
N MET A 194 2.38 5.90 -16.94
CA MET A 194 1.51 5.37 -18.00
C MET A 194 0.23 6.22 -18.17
N ILE A 195 -0.41 6.62 -17.09
CA ILE A 195 -1.60 7.48 -17.14
C ILE A 195 -1.22 8.84 -17.73
N GLY A 196 -0.13 9.47 -17.27
CA GLY A 196 0.32 10.75 -17.78
C GLY A 196 0.55 10.71 -19.30
N GLU A 197 1.30 9.73 -19.79
CA GLU A 197 1.56 9.52 -21.23
C GLU A 197 0.26 9.30 -22.00
N ARG A 198 -0.63 8.42 -21.50
CA ARG A 198 -1.88 8.10 -22.20
C ARG A 198 -2.83 9.29 -22.27
N ILE A 199 -2.97 10.05 -21.19
CA ILE A 199 -3.84 11.24 -21.22
C ILE A 199 -3.24 12.34 -22.11
N ALA A 200 -1.92 12.54 -22.10
CA ALA A 200 -1.25 13.48 -22.99
C ALA A 200 -1.51 13.11 -24.47
N GLU A 201 -1.38 11.84 -24.85
CA GLU A 201 -1.70 11.35 -26.18
C GLU A 201 -3.17 11.64 -26.59
N LEU A 202 -4.11 11.42 -25.65
CA LEU A 202 -5.54 11.68 -25.91
C LEU A 202 -5.89 13.16 -26.02
N LEU A 203 -5.10 14.05 -25.39
CA LEU A 203 -5.29 15.49 -25.49
C LEU A 203 -4.72 16.09 -26.78
N LEU A 204 -3.77 15.40 -27.43
CA LEU A 204 -3.12 15.82 -28.68
C LEU A 204 -3.81 15.25 -29.93
N ALA A 205 -4.70 14.29 -29.78
CA ALA A 205 -5.44 13.63 -30.85
C ALA A 205 -6.74 14.39 -31.19
#